data_cbf3cced18e7f314cf21935ebe4aeea3
#
_entry.id   cbf3cced18e7f314cf21935ebe4aeea3
#
_cell.length_a   1.000
_cell.length_b   1.000
_cell.length_c   1.000
_cell.angle_alpha   90.00
_cell.angle_beta   90.00
_cell.angle_gamma   90.00
#
_symmetry.space_group_name_H-M   'P 1'
#
loop_
_entity.id
_entity.type
_entity.pdbx_description
1 polymer ?
#
loop_
_entity_poly.entity_id
_entity_poly.type
_entity_poly.pdbx_seq_one_letter_code
_entity_poly.pdbx_strand_id
1 'polypeptide(L)'
;SEDTHKNMYKSESHMDRCFIYAENANSIVLDGYGTIDGNGFVSNFPRQRPMMIRFKDCRRITLKDLSLVNPAAWVSAWLYCDDITVSGIRIVSRVNRNGDGLDFDGCTNVRVTNSSFDTSDDCICLQTSKPDSPCRNVVVNNCTFTSKWAGIRIGLLSRAEISSVTVSNCTFNDIDDAGLKIQQNEGVCMSDMIFSNLVMKNVPR
;
A
#
# COMPACT_ATOMS: atom_id res chain seq x y z
N SER A 1 -0.70 -3.97 22.61
CA SER A 1 -0.26 -4.96 21.62
C SER A 1 1.03 -4.48 21.01
N GLU A 2 2.05 -5.33 20.91
CA GLU A 2 3.28 -4.97 20.20
C GLU A 2 2.92 -4.65 18.75
N ASP A 3 3.31 -3.46 18.33
CA ASP A 3 3.17 -3.07 16.94
C ASP A 3 4.21 -3.83 16.12
N THR A 4 3.75 -4.83 15.39
CA THR A 4 4.61 -5.70 14.60
C THR A 4 5.37 -4.93 13.52
N HIS A 5 4.84 -3.83 12.99
CA HIS A 5 5.53 -2.97 12.05
C HIS A 5 6.77 -2.31 12.63
N LYS A 6 6.75 -1.91 13.89
CA LYS A 6 7.90 -1.30 14.57
C LYS A 6 9.11 -2.23 14.63
N ASN A 7 8.88 -3.53 14.72
CA ASN A 7 9.94 -4.54 14.82
C ASN A 7 10.44 -5.05 13.45
N MET A 8 9.67 -4.87 12.39
CA MET A 8 9.96 -5.40 11.07
C MET A 8 10.87 -4.49 10.23
N TYR A 9 10.67 -3.20 10.34
CA TYR A 9 11.44 -2.20 9.60
C TYR A 9 12.48 -1.55 10.51
N LYS A 10 13.50 -2.31 10.87
CA LYS A 10 14.59 -1.88 11.78
C LYS A 10 15.30 -0.59 11.36
N SER A 11 15.21 -0.22 10.08
CA SER A 11 15.80 1.01 9.53
C SER A 11 14.97 2.26 9.80
N GLU A 12 13.71 2.13 10.23
CA GLU A 12 12.76 3.23 10.38
C GLU A 12 12.06 3.13 11.74
N SER A 13 12.76 3.53 12.80
CA SER A 13 12.31 3.40 14.19
C SER A 13 11.01 4.12 14.56
N HIS A 14 10.41 4.85 13.63
CA HIS A 14 9.23 5.69 13.86
C HIS A 14 8.11 5.50 12.83
N MET A 15 8.12 4.39 12.10
CA MET A 15 7.06 4.06 11.14
C MET A 15 5.70 3.76 11.79
N ASP A 16 5.65 3.64 13.11
CA ASP A 16 4.43 3.58 13.90
C ASP A 16 3.72 4.95 14.05
N ARG A 17 4.36 6.04 13.63
CA ARG A 17 3.79 7.40 13.67
C ARG A 17 3.21 7.77 12.32
N CYS A 18 2.10 8.50 12.36
CA CYS A 18 1.46 9.01 11.15
C CYS A 18 0.69 10.31 11.42
N PHE A 19 0.28 10.95 10.35
CA PHE A 19 -0.50 12.19 10.40
C PHE A 19 -1.99 11.89 10.67
N ILE A 20 -2.55 10.89 9.97
CA ILE A 20 -3.93 10.45 10.16
C ILE A 20 -3.90 9.03 10.71
N TYR A 21 -4.49 8.83 11.88
CA TYR A 21 -4.54 7.55 12.57
C TYR A 21 -5.94 7.15 12.99
N ALA A 22 -6.26 5.88 12.82
CA ALA A 22 -7.42 5.25 13.45
C ALA A 22 -7.09 3.81 13.86
N GLU A 23 -7.62 3.39 14.99
CA GLU A 23 -7.52 2.02 15.50
C GLU A 23 -8.86 1.57 16.06
N ASN A 24 -9.25 0.31 15.79
CA ASN A 24 -10.51 -0.29 16.22
C ASN A 24 -11.75 0.54 15.80
N ALA A 25 -11.65 1.26 14.72
CA ALA A 25 -12.71 2.14 14.24
C ALA A 25 -13.55 1.47 13.14
N ASN A 26 -14.76 1.95 13.00
CA ASN A 26 -15.71 1.44 12.02
C ASN A 26 -16.36 2.58 11.23
N SER A 27 -16.52 2.40 9.93
CA SER A 27 -17.10 3.38 9.03
C SER A 27 -16.29 4.68 8.92
N ILE A 28 -15.03 4.55 8.49
CA ILE A 28 -14.14 5.68 8.22
C ILE A 28 -14.33 6.12 6.77
N VAL A 29 -14.50 7.41 6.55
CA VAL A 29 -14.55 8.00 5.21
C VAL A 29 -13.57 9.17 5.13
N LEU A 30 -12.63 9.07 4.19
CA LEU A 30 -11.80 10.17 3.72
C LEU A 30 -12.15 10.42 2.26
N ASP A 31 -12.84 11.50 1.97
CA ASP A 31 -13.40 11.80 0.65
C ASP A 31 -13.22 13.27 0.28
N GLY A 32 -13.19 13.56 -1.00
CA GLY A 32 -13.15 14.93 -1.53
C GLY A 32 -12.05 15.13 -2.58
N TYR A 33 -12.14 16.21 -3.35
CA TYR A 33 -11.22 16.51 -4.45
C TYR A 33 -9.97 17.30 -4.01
N GLY A 34 -9.66 17.30 -2.72
CA GLY A 34 -8.55 18.03 -2.14
C GLY A 34 -7.21 17.29 -2.23
N THR A 35 -6.18 17.96 -1.77
CA THR A 35 -4.83 17.43 -1.64
C THR A 35 -4.40 17.40 -0.18
N ILE A 36 -3.89 16.25 0.27
CA ILE A 36 -3.16 16.15 1.52
C ILE A 36 -1.68 16.08 1.16
N ASP A 37 -0.93 17.12 1.52
CA ASP A 37 0.51 17.21 1.31
C ASP A 37 1.22 16.89 2.62
N GLY A 38 2.02 15.82 2.62
CA GLY A 38 2.80 15.40 3.78
C GLY A 38 4.00 16.30 4.07
N ASN A 39 4.34 17.21 3.14
CA ASN A 39 5.50 18.09 3.23
C ASN A 39 6.78 17.35 3.66
N GLY A 40 6.93 16.12 3.17
CA GLY A 40 7.84 15.10 3.67
C GLY A 40 9.28 15.23 3.19
N PHE A 41 9.72 16.39 2.74
CA PHE A 41 11.11 16.60 2.33
C PHE A 41 12.07 16.30 3.48
N VAL A 42 13.21 15.68 3.17
CA VAL A 42 14.22 15.25 4.16
C VAL A 42 14.61 16.37 5.14
N SER A 43 14.67 17.60 4.68
CA SER A 43 14.96 18.78 5.51
C SER A 43 13.95 18.99 6.64
N ASN A 44 12.69 18.59 6.42
CA ASN A 44 11.61 18.77 7.40
C ASN A 44 11.57 17.61 8.42
N PHE A 45 12.12 16.44 8.05
CA PHE A 45 12.11 15.23 8.87
C PHE A 45 13.52 14.61 9.00
N PRO A 46 14.48 15.31 9.61
CA PRO A 46 15.88 14.86 9.62
C PRO A 46 16.12 13.60 10.46
N ARG A 47 15.22 13.29 11.39
CA ARG A 47 15.39 12.16 12.33
C ARG A 47 14.27 11.14 12.31
N GLN A 48 13.08 11.52 11.92
CA GLN A 48 11.87 10.71 12.01
C GLN A 48 10.99 10.97 10.80
N ARG A 49 10.60 9.90 10.10
CA ARG A 49 9.76 9.99 8.91
C ARG A 49 8.42 9.31 9.18
N PRO A 50 7.37 10.05 9.61
CA PRO A 50 6.05 9.46 9.83
C PRO A 50 5.39 9.07 8.50
N MET A 51 4.50 8.09 8.54
CA MET A 51 3.55 7.82 7.46
C MET A 51 2.49 8.93 7.38
N MET A 52 1.79 9.05 6.25
CA MET A 52 0.66 9.97 6.19
C MET A 52 -0.58 9.38 6.86
N ILE A 53 -0.95 8.15 6.50
CA ILE A 53 -2.17 7.49 6.97
C ILE A 53 -1.79 6.13 7.58
N ARG A 54 -2.40 5.80 8.70
CA ARG A 54 -2.27 4.48 9.30
C ARG A 54 -3.56 4.05 9.97
N PHE A 55 -4.17 2.98 9.46
CA PHE A 55 -5.35 2.36 10.03
C PHE A 55 -5.02 0.98 10.56
N LYS A 56 -5.50 0.65 11.75
CA LYS A 56 -5.24 -0.63 12.41
C LYS A 56 -6.53 -1.20 13.01
N ASP A 57 -6.79 -2.47 12.73
CA ASP A 57 -7.98 -3.17 13.25
C ASP A 57 -9.31 -2.41 12.94
N CYS A 58 -9.38 -1.77 11.75
CA CYS A 58 -10.52 -0.95 11.34
C CYS A 58 -11.38 -1.68 10.29
N ARG A 59 -12.65 -1.27 10.17
CA ARG A 59 -13.59 -1.87 9.22
C ARG A 59 -14.40 -0.82 8.48
N ARG A 60 -14.85 -1.15 7.25
CA ARG A 60 -15.63 -0.28 6.36
C ARG A 60 -14.95 1.06 6.15
N ILE A 61 -13.86 1.02 5.43
CA ILE A 61 -13.03 2.20 5.20
C ILE A 61 -13.16 2.63 3.75
N THR A 62 -13.42 3.90 3.52
CA THR A 62 -13.45 4.51 2.18
C THR A 62 -12.42 5.62 2.09
N LEU A 63 -11.56 5.53 1.09
CA LEU A 63 -10.61 6.58 0.69
C LEU A 63 -10.92 6.94 -0.77
N LYS A 64 -11.36 8.18 -1.04
CA LYS A 64 -11.92 8.50 -2.34
C LYS A 64 -11.57 9.91 -2.82
N ASP A 65 -11.29 10.01 -4.13
CA ASP A 65 -11.12 11.26 -4.90
C ASP A 65 -10.06 12.25 -4.34
N LEU A 66 -9.11 11.78 -3.54
CA LEU A 66 -8.06 12.58 -2.90
C LEU A 66 -6.73 12.49 -3.66
N SER A 67 -5.96 13.57 -3.60
CA SER A 67 -4.54 13.55 -3.94
C SER A 67 -3.70 13.46 -2.66
N LEU A 68 -2.81 12.46 -2.58
CA LEU A 68 -1.90 12.25 -1.47
C LEU A 68 -0.47 12.45 -1.99
N VAL A 69 0.22 13.48 -1.51
CA VAL A 69 1.50 13.86 -2.09
C VAL A 69 2.58 14.08 -1.03
N ASN A 70 3.82 13.90 -1.42
CA ASN A 70 5.01 14.22 -0.64
C ASN A 70 5.01 13.63 0.79
N PRO A 71 4.81 12.33 1.00
CA PRO A 71 4.92 11.73 2.33
C PRO A 71 6.36 11.76 2.82
N ALA A 72 6.57 11.75 4.14
CA ALA A 72 7.92 11.62 4.71
C ALA A 72 8.44 10.17 4.62
N ALA A 73 7.54 9.18 4.64
CA ALA A 73 7.81 7.76 4.42
C ALA A 73 6.66 7.18 3.56
N TRP A 74 6.06 6.08 3.94
CA TRP A 74 4.90 5.51 3.24
C TRP A 74 3.71 6.45 3.24
N VAL A 75 2.94 6.45 2.15
CA VAL A 75 1.67 7.19 2.11
C VAL A 75 0.68 6.55 3.08
N SER A 76 0.55 5.23 3.06
CA SER A 76 -0.41 4.60 3.97
C SER A 76 -0.02 3.18 4.38
N ALA A 77 -0.39 2.80 5.61
CA ALA A 77 -0.34 1.44 6.11
C ALA A 77 -1.70 1.03 6.68
N TRP A 78 -2.20 -0.10 6.21
CA TRP A 78 -3.48 -0.69 6.58
C TRP A 78 -3.20 -2.03 7.26
N LEU A 79 -3.43 -2.10 8.55
CA LEU A 79 -3.05 -3.26 9.38
C LEU A 79 -4.30 -3.98 9.85
N TYR A 80 -4.49 -5.20 9.37
CA TYR A 80 -5.57 -6.08 9.84
C TYR A 80 -6.96 -5.45 9.69
N CYS A 81 -7.14 -4.69 8.61
CA CYS A 81 -8.38 -3.99 8.31
C CYS A 81 -9.26 -4.84 7.37
N ASP A 82 -10.56 -4.57 7.41
CA ASP A 82 -11.55 -5.29 6.60
C ASP A 82 -12.52 -4.34 5.91
N ASP A 83 -12.97 -4.72 4.71
CA ASP A 83 -13.90 -3.96 3.87
C ASP A 83 -13.38 -2.55 3.54
N ILE A 84 -12.36 -2.54 2.68
CA ILE A 84 -11.64 -1.35 2.27
C ILE A 84 -11.99 -1.00 0.83
N THR A 85 -12.39 0.22 0.59
CA THR A 85 -12.59 0.78 -0.75
C THR A 85 -11.70 2.00 -0.96
N VAL A 86 -10.84 1.92 -1.96
CA VAL A 86 -9.99 3.01 -2.43
C VAL A 86 -10.35 3.30 -3.89
N SER A 87 -10.77 4.52 -4.21
CA SER A 87 -11.21 4.85 -5.56
C SER A 87 -10.88 6.29 -5.96
N GLY A 88 -10.44 6.49 -7.19
CA GLY A 88 -10.22 7.83 -7.75
C GLY A 88 -9.10 8.62 -7.07
N ILE A 89 -8.19 7.96 -6.37
CA ILE A 89 -7.08 8.64 -5.70
C ILE A 89 -5.89 8.86 -6.64
N ARG A 90 -5.12 9.89 -6.32
CA ARG A 90 -3.82 10.13 -6.94
C ARG A 90 -2.74 10.15 -5.87
N ILE A 91 -1.74 9.29 -6.00
CA ILE A 91 -0.57 9.25 -5.13
C ILE A 91 0.66 9.75 -5.88
N VAL A 92 1.40 10.71 -5.28
CA VAL A 92 2.74 11.11 -5.74
C VAL A 92 3.69 11.11 -4.56
N SER A 93 4.59 10.14 -4.54
CA SER A 93 5.47 9.87 -3.41
C SER A 93 6.92 9.72 -3.87
N ARG A 94 7.49 10.79 -4.41
CA ARG A 94 8.85 10.79 -5.01
C ARG A 94 9.92 11.49 -4.17
N VAL A 95 9.53 12.21 -3.13
CA VAL A 95 10.43 13.10 -2.38
C VAL A 95 11.42 12.38 -1.49
N ASN A 96 11.12 11.15 -1.11
CA ASN A 96 11.97 10.32 -0.24
C ASN A 96 12.06 8.88 -0.74
N ARG A 97 13.01 8.13 -0.21
CA ARG A 97 13.01 6.66 -0.25
C ARG A 97 11.87 6.10 0.60
N ASN A 98 11.49 4.84 0.38
CA ASN A 98 10.36 4.19 1.04
C ASN A 98 9.08 5.02 0.93
N GLY A 99 8.81 5.53 -0.25
CA GLY A 99 7.60 6.27 -0.55
C GLY A 99 6.56 5.33 -1.14
N ASP A 100 6.24 4.25 -0.40
CA ASP A 100 5.21 3.28 -0.77
C ASP A 100 3.83 3.96 -0.83
N GLY A 101 2.97 3.47 -1.69
CA GLY A 101 1.62 4.01 -1.85
C GLY A 101 0.64 3.43 -0.83
N LEU A 102 0.13 2.24 -1.11
CA LEU A 102 -0.85 1.55 -0.27
C LEU A 102 -0.29 0.20 0.21
N ASP A 103 -0.06 0.09 1.50
CA ASP A 103 0.45 -1.13 2.12
C ASP A 103 -0.63 -1.83 2.94
N PHE A 104 -1.14 -2.94 2.41
CA PHE A 104 -2.16 -3.77 3.06
C PHE A 104 -1.51 -4.97 3.73
N ASP A 105 -1.53 -4.99 5.06
CA ASP A 105 -0.97 -6.06 5.89
C ASP A 105 -2.10 -6.82 6.60
N GLY A 106 -2.33 -8.07 6.22
CA GLY A 106 -3.38 -8.89 6.80
C GLY A 106 -4.78 -8.32 6.61
N CYS A 107 -5.02 -7.65 5.49
CA CYS A 107 -6.30 -7.01 5.18
C CYS A 107 -7.19 -7.92 4.33
N THR A 108 -8.51 -7.78 4.52
CA THR A 108 -9.49 -8.54 3.77
C THR A 108 -10.51 -7.64 3.06
N ASN A 109 -11.09 -8.13 1.94
CA ASN A 109 -12.11 -7.42 1.17
C ASN A 109 -11.64 -6.02 0.71
N VAL A 110 -10.52 -5.97 0.01
CA VAL A 110 -9.87 -4.73 -0.46
C VAL A 110 -10.25 -4.47 -1.91
N ARG A 111 -10.66 -3.26 -2.24
CA ARG A 111 -10.93 -2.79 -3.60
C ARG A 111 -10.16 -1.50 -3.87
N VAL A 112 -9.27 -1.52 -4.85
CA VAL A 112 -8.53 -0.34 -5.32
C VAL A 112 -8.87 -0.13 -6.78
N THR A 113 -9.51 1.00 -7.10
CA THR A 113 -10.01 1.24 -8.46
C THR A 113 -9.75 2.68 -8.93
N ASN A 114 -9.66 2.86 -10.25
CA ASN A 114 -9.63 4.18 -10.91
C ASN A 114 -8.56 5.13 -10.34
N SER A 115 -7.42 4.62 -9.95
CA SER A 115 -6.41 5.34 -9.19
C SER A 115 -5.06 5.41 -9.91
N SER A 116 -4.26 6.42 -9.61
CA SER A 116 -2.94 6.60 -10.20
C SER A 116 -1.86 6.73 -9.14
N PHE A 117 -0.72 6.08 -9.41
CA PHE A 117 0.40 5.98 -8.50
C PHE A 117 1.70 6.41 -9.19
N ASP A 118 2.46 7.26 -8.53
CA ASP A 118 3.81 7.66 -8.91
C ASP A 118 4.68 7.67 -7.65
N THR A 119 5.40 6.56 -7.40
CA THR A 119 6.04 6.28 -6.11
C THR A 119 7.56 6.11 -6.22
N SER A 120 8.25 6.28 -5.12
CA SER A 120 9.69 5.96 -5.01
C SER A 120 9.97 4.54 -4.51
N ASP A 121 8.93 3.83 -4.07
CA ASP A 121 8.95 2.43 -3.66
C ASP A 121 7.67 1.74 -4.19
N ASP A 122 7.16 0.68 -3.59
CA ASP A 122 6.00 -0.05 -4.09
C ASP A 122 4.75 0.83 -4.22
N CYS A 123 4.02 0.73 -5.32
CA CYS A 123 2.75 1.46 -5.44
C CYS A 123 1.65 0.82 -4.59
N ILE A 124 1.55 -0.51 -4.62
CA ILE A 124 0.67 -1.31 -3.76
C ILE A 124 1.48 -2.49 -3.22
N CYS A 125 1.40 -2.73 -1.92
CA CYS A 125 1.97 -3.89 -1.28
C CYS A 125 0.88 -4.71 -0.57
N LEU A 126 0.85 -6.02 -0.82
CA LEU A 126 0.01 -7.00 -0.11
C LEU A 126 0.93 -7.89 0.71
N GLN A 127 0.78 -7.91 2.01
CA GLN A 127 1.64 -8.68 2.90
C GLN A 127 0.89 -9.22 4.13
N THR A 128 1.53 -10.10 4.88
CA THR A 128 0.97 -10.65 6.12
C THR A 128 2.07 -10.75 7.18
N SER A 129 2.00 -9.91 8.18
CA SER A 129 2.98 -9.86 9.28
C SER A 129 2.61 -10.76 10.47
N LYS A 130 1.35 -11.18 10.58
CA LYS A 130 0.85 -12.08 11.62
C LYS A 130 0.36 -13.40 11.03
N PRO A 131 0.61 -14.54 11.69
CA PRO A 131 0.18 -15.86 11.21
C PRO A 131 -1.34 -16.07 11.12
N ASP A 132 -2.11 -15.30 11.89
CA ASP A 132 -3.58 -15.39 11.98
C ASP A 132 -4.32 -14.29 11.21
N SER A 133 -3.60 -13.47 10.46
CA SER A 133 -4.16 -12.33 9.74
C SER A 133 -3.88 -12.46 8.24
N PRO A 134 -4.70 -13.21 7.50
CA PRO A 134 -4.53 -13.40 6.05
C PRO A 134 -4.85 -12.13 5.25
N CYS A 135 -4.26 -12.02 4.07
CA CYS A 135 -4.62 -11.01 3.08
C CYS A 135 -5.45 -11.67 1.98
N ARG A 136 -6.75 -11.35 1.90
CA ARG A 136 -7.69 -12.06 1.01
C ARG A 136 -8.70 -11.14 0.33
N ASN A 137 -9.24 -11.61 -0.80
CA ASN A 137 -10.29 -10.93 -1.55
C ASN A 137 -9.86 -9.51 -1.94
N VAL A 138 -8.73 -9.41 -2.65
CA VAL A 138 -8.16 -8.14 -3.10
C VAL A 138 -8.43 -7.95 -4.59
N VAL A 139 -9.02 -6.82 -4.94
CA VAL A 139 -9.26 -6.43 -6.34
C VAL A 139 -8.56 -5.09 -6.61
N VAL A 140 -7.67 -5.08 -7.61
CA VAL A 140 -7.05 -3.87 -8.16
C VAL A 140 -7.49 -3.76 -9.63
N ASN A 141 -8.18 -2.67 -9.97
CA ASN A 141 -8.75 -2.53 -11.31
C ASN A 141 -8.66 -1.10 -11.84
N ASN A 142 -8.40 -0.97 -13.13
CA ASN A 142 -8.34 0.32 -13.82
C ASN A 142 -7.41 1.34 -13.15
N CYS A 143 -6.19 0.91 -12.82
CA CYS A 143 -5.17 1.74 -12.18
C CYS A 143 -3.95 1.94 -13.08
N THR A 144 -3.22 3.03 -12.83
CA THR A 144 -1.95 3.33 -13.50
C THR A 144 -0.81 3.40 -12.48
N PHE A 145 0.32 2.78 -12.79
CA PHE A 145 1.47 2.65 -11.91
C PHE A 145 2.74 3.15 -12.56
N THR A 146 3.46 4.00 -11.85
CA THR A 146 4.84 4.40 -12.12
C THR A 146 5.61 4.28 -10.81
N SER A 147 6.79 3.65 -10.81
CA SER A 147 7.55 3.44 -9.58
C SER A 147 9.05 3.35 -9.82
N LYS A 148 9.83 3.75 -8.82
CA LYS A 148 11.27 3.44 -8.77
C LYS A 148 11.57 2.05 -8.20
N TRP A 149 10.55 1.31 -7.79
CA TRP A 149 10.70 -0.05 -7.29
C TRP A 149 9.69 -0.98 -7.96
N ALA A 150 8.59 -1.34 -7.31
CA ALA A 150 7.59 -2.22 -7.93
C ALA A 150 6.21 -1.56 -8.10
N GLY A 151 5.48 -1.95 -9.13
CA GLY A 151 4.10 -1.55 -9.32
C GLY A 151 3.20 -2.18 -8.25
N ILE A 152 3.14 -3.50 -8.21
CA ILE A 152 2.43 -4.25 -7.17
C ILE A 152 3.36 -5.31 -6.62
N ARG A 153 3.59 -5.29 -5.30
CA ARG A 153 4.28 -6.34 -4.59
C ARG A 153 3.31 -7.20 -3.80
N ILE A 154 3.47 -8.51 -3.89
CA ILE A 154 2.72 -9.50 -3.09
C ILE A 154 3.75 -10.29 -2.30
N GLY A 155 3.67 -10.23 -0.97
CA GLY A 155 4.61 -10.87 -0.07
C GLY A 155 5.62 -9.90 0.54
N LEU A 156 6.92 -10.24 0.61
CA LEU A 156 7.98 -9.82 1.50
C LEU A 156 7.73 -10.38 2.90
N LEU A 157 6.64 -10.01 3.55
CA LEU A 157 6.16 -10.70 4.74
C LEU A 157 4.99 -11.60 4.32
N SER A 158 5.13 -12.88 4.55
CA SER A 158 4.17 -13.90 4.14
C SER A 158 4.03 -14.94 5.27
N ARG A 159 3.52 -14.47 6.43
CA ARG A 159 3.31 -15.29 7.64
C ARG A 159 1.93 -15.90 7.71
N ALA A 160 0.97 -15.38 6.95
CA ALA A 160 -0.35 -15.93 6.76
C ALA A 160 -0.66 -16.03 5.27
N GLU A 161 -1.73 -16.71 4.93
CA GLU A 161 -2.20 -16.89 3.55
C GLU A 161 -2.41 -15.54 2.83
N ILE A 162 -2.02 -15.48 1.56
CA ILE A 162 -2.37 -14.40 0.63
C ILE A 162 -3.10 -15.05 -0.54
N SER A 163 -4.40 -14.74 -0.69
CA SER A 163 -5.22 -15.45 -1.68
C SER A 163 -6.36 -14.61 -2.25
N SER A 164 -6.95 -15.10 -3.34
CA SER A 164 -8.07 -14.44 -4.03
C SER A 164 -7.72 -13.00 -4.44
N VAL A 165 -6.62 -12.85 -5.17
CA VAL A 165 -6.12 -11.55 -5.65
C VAL A 165 -6.40 -11.42 -7.13
N THR A 166 -7.09 -10.36 -7.53
CA THR A 166 -7.31 -10.01 -8.93
C THR A 166 -6.71 -8.66 -9.25
N VAL A 167 -5.83 -8.60 -10.24
CA VAL A 167 -5.29 -7.36 -10.81
C VAL A 167 -5.68 -7.32 -12.29
N SER A 168 -6.47 -6.34 -12.69
CA SER A 168 -6.96 -6.28 -14.06
C SER A 168 -7.10 -4.87 -14.62
N ASN A 169 -7.02 -4.76 -15.95
CA ASN A 169 -7.18 -3.50 -16.68
C ASN A 169 -6.23 -2.40 -16.18
N CYS A 170 -5.00 -2.76 -15.87
CA CYS A 170 -4.01 -1.85 -15.29
C CYS A 170 -2.87 -1.56 -16.26
N THR A 171 -2.28 -0.37 -16.12
CA THR A 171 -1.13 0.05 -16.91
C THR A 171 0.07 0.32 -16.00
N PHE A 172 1.21 -0.28 -16.34
CA PHE A 172 2.49 -0.10 -15.66
C PHE A 172 3.43 0.62 -16.61
N ASN A 173 3.87 1.82 -16.26
CA ASN A 173 4.78 2.63 -17.07
C ASN A 173 5.99 3.03 -16.24
N ASP A 174 7.18 2.90 -16.82
CA ASP A 174 8.42 3.40 -16.21
C ASP A 174 8.59 2.88 -14.76
N ILE A 175 8.57 1.56 -14.61
CA ILE A 175 8.83 0.85 -13.36
C ILE A 175 10.31 0.43 -13.36
N ASP A 176 11.07 0.78 -12.32
CA ASP A 176 12.51 0.53 -12.32
C ASP A 176 12.88 -0.92 -11.92
N ASP A 177 12.08 -1.64 -11.11
CA ASP A 177 12.36 -3.03 -10.73
C ASP A 177 11.37 -4.02 -11.37
N ALA A 178 10.12 -4.07 -10.95
CA ALA A 178 9.15 -5.04 -11.46
C ALA A 178 7.71 -4.49 -11.52
N GLY A 179 6.97 -4.81 -12.57
CA GLY A 179 5.55 -4.50 -12.65
C GLY A 179 4.75 -5.26 -11.58
N LEU A 180 4.94 -6.58 -11.53
CA LEU A 180 4.38 -7.48 -10.54
C LEU A 180 5.54 -8.22 -9.84
N LYS A 181 5.62 -8.11 -8.52
CA LYS A 181 6.68 -8.72 -7.72
C LYS A 181 6.05 -9.65 -6.67
N ILE A 182 6.17 -10.96 -6.89
CA ILE A 182 5.61 -11.96 -5.97
C ILE A 182 6.75 -12.59 -5.19
N GLN A 183 6.72 -12.47 -3.86
CA GLN A 183 7.75 -12.94 -2.95
C GLN A 183 7.14 -13.75 -1.80
N GLN A 184 7.44 -15.03 -1.75
CA GLN A 184 7.00 -15.93 -0.67
C GLN A 184 8.21 -16.28 0.22
N ASN A 185 8.39 -15.52 1.28
CA ASN A 185 9.59 -15.66 2.13
C ASN A 185 9.41 -16.67 3.27
N GLU A 186 8.22 -16.79 3.85
CA GLU A 186 7.95 -17.65 5.02
C GLU A 186 7.20 -18.93 4.70
N GLY A 187 7.01 -19.26 3.42
CA GLY A 187 6.50 -20.54 2.99
C GLY A 187 4.99 -20.78 3.18
N VAL A 188 4.20 -19.72 3.34
CA VAL A 188 2.74 -19.82 3.42
C VAL A 188 2.09 -20.02 2.05
N CYS A 189 0.82 -20.35 2.02
CA CYS A 189 0.05 -20.50 0.80
C CYS A 189 -0.20 -19.13 0.13
N MET A 190 0.14 -19.05 -1.14
CA MET A 190 -0.28 -17.98 -2.06
C MET A 190 -1.05 -18.61 -3.20
N SER A 191 -2.35 -18.32 -3.32
CA SER A 191 -3.23 -19.01 -4.28
C SER A 191 -4.30 -18.11 -4.87
N ASP A 192 -4.98 -18.61 -5.89
CA ASP A 192 -6.16 -18.00 -6.49
C ASP A 192 -5.91 -16.56 -6.97
N MET A 193 -4.84 -16.38 -7.73
CA MET A 193 -4.44 -15.07 -8.25
C MET A 193 -4.70 -14.95 -9.74
N ILE A 194 -5.32 -13.86 -10.14
CA ILE A 194 -5.60 -13.54 -11.56
C ILE A 194 -4.94 -12.20 -11.91
N PHE A 195 -4.12 -12.23 -12.95
CA PHE A 195 -3.53 -11.06 -13.56
C PHE A 195 -3.96 -10.99 -15.02
N SER A 196 -4.74 -9.98 -15.41
CA SER A 196 -5.33 -9.93 -16.74
C SER A 196 -5.43 -8.51 -17.31
N ASN A 197 -5.38 -8.40 -18.63
CA ASN A 197 -5.48 -7.13 -19.33
C ASN A 197 -4.48 -6.08 -18.81
N LEU A 198 -3.22 -6.46 -18.68
CA LEU A 198 -2.15 -5.60 -18.19
C LEU A 198 -1.34 -5.04 -19.37
N VAL A 199 -1.08 -3.75 -19.35
CA VAL A 199 -0.15 -3.10 -20.26
C VAL A 199 1.11 -2.72 -19.50
N MET A 200 2.27 -3.17 -19.98
CA MET A 200 3.56 -2.87 -19.36
C MET A 200 4.47 -2.18 -20.38
N LYS A 201 4.96 -0.98 -20.05
CA LYS A 201 5.87 -0.21 -20.86
C LYS A 201 7.06 0.26 -20.03
N ASN A 202 8.28 -0.01 -20.50
CA ASN A 202 9.52 0.28 -19.77
C ASN A 202 9.51 -0.38 -18.37
N VAL A 203 9.19 -1.65 -18.33
CA VAL A 203 9.16 -2.50 -17.12
C VAL A 203 10.16 -3.63 -17.36
N PRO A 204 11.25 -3.75 -16.56
CA PRO A 204 12.31 -4.73 -16.82
C PRO A 204 11.94 -6.17 -16.41
N ARG A 205 10.98 -6.37 -15.55
CA ARG A 205 10.52 -7.68 -15.05
C ARG A 205 9.02 -7.70 -14.81
#